data_0550562a0db27c5a7a16634a624dae53
#
_entry.id   0550562a0db27c5a7a16634a624dae53
#
_cell.length_a   1.000
_cell.length_b   1.000
_cell.length_c   1.000
_cell.angle_alpha   90.00
_cell.angle_beta   90.00
_cell.angle_gamma   90.00
#
_symmetry.space_group_name_H-M   'P 1'
#
loop_
_entity.id
_entity.type
_entity.pdbx_description
1 polymer ?
#
loop_
_entity_poly.entity_id
_entity_poly.type
_entity_poly.pdbx_seq_one_letter_code
_entity_poly.pdbx_strand_id
1 'polypeptide(L)'
;MANSTPRTSPWSLRSALAGFAGGALAVAALTVVAEQTYTWGEQYRTIPAHYQKMIDDSEVAFTKRDVEASGAALTEDFSWYTVKEDGPKEMVRGREATMARLKMFFESPMWTTNDSEVHRLGMVGNTLVQVEIDTLNMNGKPVRQTSLHIYEFRDGKRWREFAFYPTDL
;
A
#
# COMPACT_ATOMS: atom_id res chain seq x y z
N MET A 1 2.81 5.45 47.06
CA MET A 1 1.46 5.34 46.42
C MET A 1 1.18 6.68 45.77
N ALA A 2 1.41 6.80 44.49
CA ALA A 2 1.21 8.03 43.72
C ALA A 2 -0.09 7.92 42.93
N ASN A 3 -1.06 8.76 43.29
CA ASN A 3 -2.38 8.87 42.69
C ASN A 3 -2.24 9.61 41.34
N SER A 4 -2.28 8.91 40.24
CA SER A 4 -2.35 9.50 38.89
C SER A 4 -3.80 9.78 38.53
N THR A 5 -4.21 11.04 38.61
CA THR A 5 -5.47 11.52 38.03
C THR A 5 -5.41 11.48 36.49
N PRO A 6 -6.44 10.95 35.80
CA PRO A 6 -6.47 10.97 34.33
C PRO A 6 -6.70 12.41 33.84
N ARG A 7 -5.80 12.89 32.96
CA ARG A 7 -6.01 14.13 32.21
C ARG A 7 -7.19 13.95 31.26
N THR A 8 -8.29 14.59 31.57
CA THR A 8 -9.41 14.71 30.64
C THR A 8 -9.03 15.60 29.46
N SER A 9 -9.16 15.07 28.25
CA SER A 9 -9.00 15.80 27.00
C SER A 9 -9.94 17.00 26.95
N PRO A 10 -9.49 18.22 26.53
CA PRO A 10 -10.34 19.41 26.44
C PRO A 10 -11.37 19.37 25.28
N TRP A 11 -11.45 18.28 24.54
CA TRP A 11 -12.39 18.09 23.42
C TRP A 11 -13.52 17.14 23.77
N SER A 12 -14.30 17.44 24.83
CA SER A 12 -15.53 16.71 25.03
C SER A 12 -16.64 17.34 24.18
N LEU A 13 -17.22 16.55 23.30
CA LEU A 13 -18.39 16.91 22.44
C LEU A 13 -19.60 17.47 23.23
N ARG A 14 -19.58 17.40 24.55
CA ARG A 14 -20.68 17.89 25.42
C ARG A 14 -20.74 19.41 25.54
N SER A 15 -19.66 20.14 25.24
CA SER A 15 -19.63 21.61 25.36
C SER A 15 -20.16 22.32 24.10
N ALA A 16 -20.32 21.65 22.99
CA ALA A 16 -20.80 22.25 21.73
C ALA A 16 -22.33 22.24 21.58
N LEU A 17 -23.05 21.51 22.43
CA LEU A 17 -24.52 21.37 22.33
C LEU A 17 -25.32 22.31 23.26
N ALA A 18 -24.70 23.08 24.11
CA ALA A 18 -25.40 23.91 25.12
C ALA A 18 -25.75 25.35 24.66
N GLY A 19 -25.58 25.72 23.40
CA GLY A 19 -25.73 27.09 22.93
C GLY A 19 -26.60 27.36 21.71
N PHE A 20 -27.28 26.37 21.11
CA PHE A 20 -28.03 26.57 19.87
C PHE A 20 -29.53 26.27 20.02
N ALA A 21 -30.29 27.30 20.34
CA ALA A 21 -31.72 27.37 20.03
C ALA A 21 -31.85 27.71 18.52
N GLY A 22 -31.80 26.71 17.64
CA GLY A 22 -31.94 26.90 16.20
C GLY A 22 -31.48 25.65 15.42
N GLY A 23 -32.31 24.61 15.40
CA GLY A 23 -31.96 23.27 14.87
C GLY A 23 -31.55 23.17 13.40
N ALA A 24 -31.70 24.24 12.59
CA ALA A 24 -31.36 24.22 11.16
C ALA A 24 -29.87 24.47 10.86
N LEU A 25 -29.20 25.30 11.67
CA LEU A 25 -27.78 25.64 11.45
C LEU A 25 -26.82 24.52 11.91
N ALA A 26 -27.17 23.79 12.96
CA ALA A 26 -26.36 22.69 13.45
C ALA A 26 -26.36 21.47 12.51
N VAL A 27 -27.51 21.20 11.87
CA VAL A 27 -27.65 20.12 10.88
C VAL A 27 -26.86 20.45 9.61
N ALA A 28 -26.89 21.71 9.14
CA ALA A 28 -26.12 22.14 7.95
C ALA A 28 -24.59 22.07 8.20
N ALA A 29 -24.12 22.45 9.39
CA ALA A 29 -22.71 22.39 9.74
C ALA A 29 -22.20 20.94 9.87
N LEU A 30 -23.02 20.04 10.43
CA LEU A 30 -22.68 18.60 10.50
C LEU A 30 -22.70 17.92 9.15
N THR A 31 -23.61 18.31 8.25
CA THR A 31 -23.68 17.78 6.89
C THR A 31 -22.47 18.22 6.07
N VAL A 32 -22.08 19.49 6.15
CA VAL A 32 -20.89 20.02 5.45
C VAL A 32 -19.59 19.36 5.94
N VAL A 33 -19.45 19.12 7.24
CA VAL A 33 -18.28 18.41 7.79
C VAL A 33 -18.27 16.94 7.38
N ALA A 34 -19.44 16.28 7.33
CA ALA A 34 -19.55 14.91 6.88
C ALA A 34 -19.26 14.78 5.38
N GLU A 35 -19.76 15.70 4.54
CA GLU A 35 -19.45 15.73 3.11
C GLU A 35 -17.97 16.02 2.84
N GLN A 36 -17.37 16.97 3.57
CA GLN A 36 -15.92 17.25 3.43
C GLN A 36 -15.04 16.07 3.84
N THR A 37 -15.38 15.35 4.90
CA THR A 37 -14.62 14.16 5.30
C THR A 37 -14.80 13.00 4.33
N TYR A 38 -15.97 12.87 3.70
CA TYR A 38 -16.22 11.81 2.72
C TYR A 38 -15.51 12.08 1.39
N THR A 39 -15.54 13.32 0.89
CA THR A 39 -14.82 13.73 -0.33
C THR A 39 -13.30 13.67 -0.18
N TRP A 40 -12.76 13.93 1.01
CA TRP A 40 -11.33 13.78 1.29
C TRP A 40 -10.87 12.32 1.15
N GLY A 41 -11.65 11.37 1.61
CA GLY A 41 -11.36 9.94 1.48
C GLY A 41 -11.36 9.46 0.02
N GLU A 42 -12.24 9.99 -0.83
CA GLU A 42 -12.35 9.57 -2.24
C GLU A 42 -11.20 10.05 -3.11
N GLN A 43 -10.69 11.27 -2.90
CA GLN A 43 -9.57 11.78 -3.71
C GLN A 43 -8.28 10.96 -3.55
N TYR A 44 -8.08 10.30 -2.39
CA TYR A 44 -6.92 9.43 -2.17
C TYR A 44 -7.12 8.01 -2.71
N ARG A 45 -8.35 7.62 -3.05
CA ARG A 45 -8.65 6.32 -3.66
C ARG A 45 -8.48 6.33 -5.18
N THR A 46 -8.42 7.51 -5.79
CA THR A 46 -8.26 7.64 -7.23
C THR A 46 -6.80 7.49 -7.61
N ILE A 47 -6.49 6.45 -8.37
CA ILE A 47 -5.16 6.25 -8.97
C ILE A 47 -5.16 6.91 -10.34
N PRO A 48 -4.24 7.87 -10.63
CA PRO A 48 -4.16 8.49 -11.94
C PRO A 48 -3.96 7.47 -13.07
N ALA A 49 -4.62 7.65 -14.19
CA ALA A 49 -4.70 6.65 -15.27
C ALA A 49 -3.32 6.18 -15.79
N HIS A 50 -2.32 7.07 -15.82
CA HIS A 50 -0.98 6.72 -16.24
C HIS A 50 -0.26 5.78 -15.26
N TYR A 51 -0.49 5.93 -13.94
CA TYR A 51 0.00 4.99 -12.94
C TYR A 51 -0.78 3.68 -12.98
N GLN A 52 -2.11 3.75 -13.16
CA GLN A 52 -2.97 2.56 -13.27
C GLN A 52 -2.44 1.62 -14.35
N LYS A 53 -2.25 2.15 -15.58
CA LYS A 53 -1.75 1.34 -16.70
C LYS A 53 -0.39 0.72 -16.41
N MET A 54 0.55 1.49 -15.87
CA MET A 54 1.90 0.99 -15.57
C MET A 54 1.87 -0.13 -14.52
N ILE A 55 1.03 0.02 -13.49
CA ILE A 55 0.87 -0.99 -12.43
C ILE A 55 0.27 -2.26 -13.04
N ASP A 56 -0.80 -2.14 -13.83
CA ASP A 56 -1.45 -3.28 -14.49
C ASP A 56 -0.48 -4.02 -15.42
N ASP A 57 0.28 -3.31 -16.22
CA ASP A 57 1.29 -3.88 -17.12
C ASP A 57 2.37 -4.64 -16.33
N SER A 58 2.82 -4.08 -15.21
CA SER A 58 3.83 -4.69 -14.32
C SER A 58 3.31 -5.98 -13.66
N GLU A 59 2.05 -6.00 -13.20
CA GLU A 59 1.41 -7.18 -12.63
C GLU A 59 1.24 -8.29 -13.67
N VAL A 60 0.83 -7.92 -14.89
CA VAL A 60 0.74 -8.86 -16.02
C VAL A 60 2.11 -9.43 -16.37
N ALA A 61 3.15 -8.60 -16.41
CA ALA A 61 4.52 -9.04 -16.68
C ALA A 61 5.02 -10.01 -15.61
N PHE A 62 4.76 -9.72 -14.33
CA PHE A 62 5.12 -10.59 -13.22
C PHE A 62 4.40 -11.95 -13.29
N THR A 63 3.10 -11.96 -13.53
CA THR A 63 2.30 -13.18 -13.70
C THR A 63 2.79 -14.04 -14.87
N LYS A 64 3.22 -13.40 -15.96
CA LYS A 64 3.79 -14.08 -17.14
C LYS A 64 5.25 -14.48 -16.94
N ARG A 65 5.88 -14.12 -15.84
CA ARG A 65 7.30 -14.31 -15.55
C ARG A 65 8.21 -13.64 -16.58
N ASP A 66 7.76 -12.53 -17.13
CA ASP A 66 8.52 -11.72 -18.10
C ASP A 66 9.44 -10.75 -17.34
N VAL A 67 10.71 -11.12 -17.24
CA VAL A 67 11.72 -10.35 -16.51
C VAL A 67 11.94 -8.97 -17.16
N GLU A 68 11.99 -8.92 -18.48
CA GLU A 68 12.27 -7.67 -19.23
C GLU A 68 11.10 -6.69 -19.07
N ALA A 69 9.87 -7.16 -19.25
CA ALA A 69 8.68 -6.33 -19.07
C ALA A 69 8.53 -5.88 -17.61
N SER A 70 8.82 -6.75 -16.63
CA SER A 70 8.81 -6.40 -15.20
C SER A 70 9.86 -5.33 -14.89
N GLY A 71 11.05 -5.39 -15.50
CA GLY A 71 12.11 -4.41 -15.34
C GLY A 71 11.83 -3.06 -16.00
N ALA A 72 11.04 -3.03 -17.08
CA ALA A 72 10.75 -1.81 -17.85
C ALA A 72 10.07 -0.71 -17.02
N ALA A 73 9.25 -1.09 -16.05
CA ALA A 73 8.55 -0.20 -15.13
C ALA A 73 9.41 0.34 -13.98
N LEU A 74 10.68 -0.07 -13.87
CA LEU A 74 11.59 0.32 -12.79
C LEU A 74 12.51 1.46 -13.22
N THR A 75 12.86 2.35 -12.28
CA THR A 75 13.98 3.29 -12.47
C THR A 75 15.32 2.55 -12.42
N GLU A 76 16.37 3.14 -12.98
CA GLU A 76 17.73 2.54 -12.95
C GLU A 76 18.22 2.29 -11.52
N ASP A 77 17.92 3.19 -10.61
CA ASP A 77 18.27 3.14 -9.18
C ASP A 77 17.15 2.61 -8.28
N PHE A 78 16.23 1.83 -8.85
CA PHE A 78 15.15 1.19 -8.09
C PHE A 78 15.68 0.48 -6.83
N SER A 79 14.93 0.52 -5.75
CA SER A 79 15.27 -0.19 -4.51
C SER A 79 14.05 -0.88 -3.92
N TRP A 80 14.23 -2.13 -3.51
CA TRP A 80 13.23 -2.91 -2.80
C TRP A 80 13.65 -3.18 -1.37
N TYR A 81 12.72 -2.97 -0.44
CA TYR A 81 12.89 -3.14 1.00
C TYR A 81 11.87 -4.11 1.55
N THR A 82 12.28 -4.96 2.50
CA THR A 82 11.36 -5.60 3.44
C THR A 82 11.32 -4.79 4.72
N VAL A 83 10.14 -4.63 5.31
CA VAL A 83 9.96 -3.89 6.56
C VAL A 83 9.56 -4.86 7.66
N LYS A 84 10.32 -4.83 8.74
CA LYS A 84 10.12 -5.62 9.96
C LYS A 84 10.10 -4.70 11.17
N GLU A 85 9.98 -5.26 12.38
CA GLU A 85 9.99 -4.50 13.63
C GLU A 85 11.24 -3.65 13.84
N ASP A 86 12.39 -4.11 13.34
CA ASP A 86 13.68 -3.41 13.39
C ASP A 86 13.85 -2.36 12.28
N GLY A 87 12.83 -2.19 11.43
CA GLY A 87 12.77 -1.20 10.36
C GLY A 87 12.99 -1.77 8.96
N PRO A 88 13.12 -0.89 7.95
CA PRO A 88 13.29 -1.30 6.56
C PRO A 88 14.70 -1.86 6.32
N LYS A 89 14.74 -3.02 5.67
CA LYS A 89 15.98 -3.67 5.22
C LYS A 89 15.98 -3.72 3.69
N GLU A 90 17.00 -3.13 3.08
CA GLU A 90 17.19 -3.19 1.64
C GLU A 90 17.50 -4.61 1.19
N MET A 91 16.71 -5.11 0.26
CA MET A 91 16.83 -6.46 -0.30
C MET A 91 17.57 -6.47 -1.63
N VAL A 92 17.41 -5.40 -2.41
CA VAL A 92 18.08 -5.22 -3.69
C VAL A 92 18.07 -3.75 -4.07
N ARG A 93 19.13 -3.30 -4.77
CA ARG A 93 19.26 -1.96 -5.34
C ARG A 93 19.71 -2.06 -6.78
N GLY A 94 19.10 -1.24 -7.64
CA GLY A 94 19.34 -1.15 -9.07
C GLY A 94 18.41 -2.07 -9.87
N ARG A 95 17.98 -1.55 -11.05
CA ARG A 95 17.10 -2.28 -11.97
C ARG A 95 17.70 -3.61 -12.42
N GLU A 96 18.96 -3.60 -12.85
CA GLU A 96 19.65 -4.80 -13.33
C GLU A 96 19.73 -5.89 -12.25
N ALA A 97 20.11 -5.52 -11.01
CA ALA A 97 20.15 -6.46 -9.89
C ALA A 97 18.77 -7.00 -9.53
N THR A 98 17.74 -6.16 -9.66
CA THR A 98 16.34 -6.58 -9.44
C THR A 98 15.89 -7.57 -10.50
N MET A 99 16.19 -7.32 -11.78
CA MET A 99 15.87 -8.24 -12.87
C MET A 99 16.59 -9.60 -12.72
N ALA A 100 17.85 -9.58 -12.31
CA ALA A 100 18.59 -10.81 -12.02
C ALA A 100 17.93 -11.61 -10.89
N ARG A 101 17.48 -10.92 -9.84
CA ARG A 101 16.75 -11.56 -8.72
C ARG A 101 15.38 -12.11 -9.16
N LEU A 102 14.61 -11.36 -9.96
CA LEU A 102 13.35 -11.82 -10.54
C LEU A 102 13.55 -13.06 -11.40
N LYS A 103 14.59 -13.09 -12.23
CA LYS A 103 14.92 -14.26 -13.04
C LYS A 103 15.15 -15.50 -12.17
N MET A 104 15.99 -15.39 -11.13
CA MET A 104 16.23 -16.48 -10.18
C MET A 104 14.93 -16.94 -9.50
N PHE A 105 14.07 -15.99 -9.13
CA PHE A 105 12.79 -16.28 -8.51
C PHE A 105 11.86 -17.03 -9.48
N PHE A 106 11.72 -16.58 -10.71
CA PHE A 106 10.85 -17.20 -11.72
C PHE A 106 11.34 -18.57 -12.18
N GLU A 107 12.64 -18.82 -12.15
CA GLU A 107 13.27 -20.11 -12.48
C GLU A 107 13.26 -21.09 -11.29
N SER A 108 12.90 -20.62 -10.09
CA SER A 108 12.92 -21.45 -8.89
C SER A 108 11.82 -22.54 -8.96
N PRO A 109 12.17 -23.82 -8.76
CA PRO A 109 11.17 -24.89 -8.73
C PRO A 109 10.22 -24.81 -7.52
N MET A 110 10.52 -23.97 -6.54
CA MET A 110 9.65 -23.72 -5.37
C MET A 110 8.44 -22.84 -5.72
N TRP A 111 8.48 -22.12 -6.85
CA TRP A 111 7.49 -21.16 -7.28
C TRP A 111 6.82 -21.62 -8.58
N THR A 112 6.00 -22.65 -8.53
CA THR A 112 5.38 -23.26 -9.73
C THR A 112 4.09 -22.55 -10.16
N THR A 113 3.41 -21.88 -9.23
CA THR A 113 2.23 -21.04 -9.50
C THR A 113 2.40 -19.69 -8.82
N ASN A 114 1.99 -18.65 -9.50
CA ASN A 114 1.93 -17.31 -8.97
C ASN A 114 0.52 -16.78 -9.26
N ASP A 115 -0.35 -16.88 -8.28
CA ASP A 115 -1.71 -16.36 -8.33
C ASP A 115 -1.81 -15.27 -7.26
N SER A 116 -1.95 -14.03 -7.72
CA SER A 116 -1.98 -12.84 -6.87
C SER A 116 -3.32 -12.15 -6.97
N GLU A 117 -3.92 -11.91 -5.82
CA GLU A 117 -5.07 -11.04 -5.65
C GLU A 117 -4.58 -9.69 -5.13
N VAL A 118 -4.86 -8.59 -5.85
CA VAL A 118 -4.36 -7.26 -5.53
C VAL A 118 -5.49 -6.32 -5.13
N HIS A 119 -5.39 -5.74 -3.95
CA HIS A 119 -6.32 -4.74 -3.43
C HIS A 119 -5.62 -3.38 -3.30
N ARG A 120 -5.87 -2.47 -4.23
CA ARG A 120 -5.32 -1.11 -4.21
C ARG A 120 -6.09 -0.26 -3.21
N LEU A 121 -5.42 0.20 -2.16
CA LEU A 121 -6.03 0.98 -1.09
C LEU A 121 -6.13 2.46 -1.43
N GLY A 122 -5.17 2.98 -2.21
CA GLY A 122 -5.18 4.35 -2.67
C GLY A 122 -3.80 4.90 -2.98
N MET A 123 -3.77 6.14 -3.47
CA MET A 123 -2.56 6.85 -3.86
C MET A 123 -2.53 8.25 -3.27
N VAL A 124 -1.40 8.65 -2.67
CA VAL A 124 -1.15 10.00 -2.15
C VAL A 124 0.10 10.55 -2.84
N GLY A 125 -0.10 11.58 -3.67
CA GLY A 125 0.99 12.12 -4.50
C GLY A 125 1.50 11.06 -5.47
N ASN A 126 2.76 10.65 -5.29
CA ASN A 126 3.42 9.61 -6.08
C ASN A 126 3.58 8.28 -5.32
N THR A 127 2.81 8.07 -4.25
CA THR A 127 2.92 6.88 -3.39
C THR A 127 1.63 6.08 -3.44
N LEU A 128 1.68 4.85 -3.93
CA LEU A 128 0.59 3.88 -3.94
C LEU A 128 0.71 2.94 -2.74
N VAL A 129 -0.43 2.63 -2.13
CA VAL A 129 -0.53 1.58 -1.10
C VAL A 129 -1.46 0.49 -1.58
N GLN A 130 -1.03 -0.76 -1.51
CA GLN A 130 -1.85 -1.92 -1.87
C GLN A 130 -1.58 -3.13 -0.97
N VAL A 131 -2.57 -4.01 -0.88
CA VAL A 131 -2.45 -5.34 -0.26
C VAL A 131 -2.37 -6.37 -1.38
N GLU A 132 -1.42 -7.28 -1.28
CA GLU A 132 -1.25 -8.41 -2.18
C GLU A 132 -1.48 -9.71 -1.40
N ILE A 133 -2.23 -10.61 -1.98
CA ILE A 133 -2.49 -11.93 -1.42
C ILE A 133 -2.02 -12.95 -2.44
N ASP A 134 -0.81 -13.45 -2.23
CA ASP A 134 -0.17 -14.40 -3.13
C ASP A 134 -0.48 -15.83 -2.73
N THR A 135 -0.83 -16.65 -3.72
CA THR A 135 -0.89 -18.11 -3.54
C THR A 135 0.31 -18.73 -4.20
N LEU A 136 1.21 -19.22 -3.39
CA LEU A 136 2.49 -19.78 -3.78
C LEU A 136 2.45 -21.30 -3.63
N ASN A 137 2.99 -22.05 -4.59
CA ASN A 137 3.14 -23.49 -4.43
C ASN A 137 4.54 -23.78 -3.86
N MET A 138 4.61 -23.97 -2.55
CA MET A 138 5.86 -24.30 -1.88
C MET A 138 5.94 -25.81 -1.64
N ASN A 139 6.89 -26.47 -2.32
CA ASN A 139 7.10 -27.91 -2.21
C ASN A 139 5.83 -28.77 -2.46
N GLY A 140 5.04 -28.38 -3.47
CA GLY A 140 3.80 -29.06 -3.82
C GLY A 140 2.59 -28.73 -2.93
N LYS A 141 2.72 -27.78 -2.03
CA LYS A 141 1.62 -27.32 -1.15
C LYS A 141 1.31 -25.85 -1.43
N PRO A 142 0.04 -25.49 -1.61
CA PRO A 142 -0.33 -24.09 -1.72
C PRO A 142 -0.12 -23.38 -0.37
N VAL A 143 0.60 -22.28 -0.40
CA VAL A 143 0.81 -21.38 0.74
C VAL A 143 0.25 -20.02 0.36
N ARG A 144 -0.69 -19.50 1.16
CA ARG A 144 -1.25 -18.16 0.97
C ARG A 144 -0.49 -17.19 1.86
N GLN A 145 0.03 -16.13 1.26
CA GLN A 145 0.78 -15.09 1.94
C GLN A 145 0.11 -13.73 1.66
N THR A 146 -0.19 -13.00 2.71
CA THR A 146 -0.68 -11.61 2.60
C THR A 146 0.49 -10.66 2.88
N SER A 147 0.60 -9.62 2.08
CA SER A 147 1.59 -8.55 2.26
C SER A 147 0.98 -7.17 1.98
N LEU A 148 1.50 -6.15 2.66
CA LEU A 148 1.21 -4.76 2.36
C LEU A 148 2.39 -4.17 1.61
N HIS A 149 2.12 -3.56 0.46
CA HIS A 149 3.13 -2.92 -0.37
C HIS A 149 2.91 -1.41 -0.43
N ILE A 150 4.00 -0.67 -0.34
CA ILE A 150 4.07 0.77 -0.62
C ILE A 150 5.01 0.96 -1.78
N TYR A 151 4.49 1.50 -2.89
CA TYR A 151 5.25 1.83 -4.09
C TYR A 151 5.41 3.32 -4.21
N GLU A 152 6.63 3.79 -4.38
CA GLU A 152 6.92 5.17 -4.72
C GLU A 152 7.35 5.29 -6.17
N PHE A 153 6.78 6.28 -6.87
CA PHE A 153 7.05 6.51 -8.28
C PHE A 153 7.87 7.79 -8.49
N ARG A 154 8.72 7.76 -9.50
CA ARG A 154 9.50 8.91 -9.97
C ARG A 154 9.60 8.84 -11.49
N ASP A 155 9.31 9.93 -12.17
CA ASP A 155 9.33 10.05 -13.63
C ASP A 155 8.50 8.95 -14.34
N GLY A 156 7.34 8.63 -13.78
CA GLY A 156 6.43 7.60 -14.33
C GLY A 156 6.92 6.17 -14.17
N LYS A 157 7.92 5.90 -13.33
CA LYS A 157 8.47 4.58 -13.05
C LYS A 157 8.48 4.31 -11.55
N ARG A 158 8.44 3.03 -11.18
CA ARG A 158 8.62 2.60 -9.79
C ARG A 158 10.06 2.85 -9.37
N TRP A 159 10.21 3.65 -8.30
CA TRP A 159 11.51 4.03 -7.76
C TRP A 159 11.87 3.27 -6.48
N ARG A 160 10.90 3.10 -5.58
CA ARG A 160 11.08 2.31 -4.36
C ARG A 160 9.86 1.45 -4.09
N GLU A 161 10.12 0.32 -3.43
CA GLU A 161 9.10 -0.58 -2.94
C GLU A 161 9.41 -0.99 -1.50
N PHE A 162 8.40 -0.90 -0.64
CA PHE A 162 8.45 -1.38 0.73
C PHE A 162 7.40 -2.47 0.91
N ALA A 163 7.85 -3.68 1.24
CA ALA A 163 6.99 -4.83 1.47
C ALA A 163 6.94 -5.19 2.96
N PHE A 164 5.74 -5.23 3.50
CA PHE A 164 5.45 -5.61 4.89
C PHE A 164 4.82 -6.99 4.87
N TYR A 165 5.45 -7.95 5.51
CA TYR A 165 4.94 -9.31 5.66
C TYR A 165 4.49 -9.49 7.10
N PRO A 166 3.17 -9.53 7.39
CA PRO A 166 2.67 -9.81 8.72
C PRO A 166 3.12 -11.21 9.14
N THR A 167 3.64 -11.33 10.34
CA THR A 167 4.14 -12.60 10.86
C THR A 167 3.05 -13.48 11.45
N ASP A 168 1.88 -12.90 11.76
CA ASP A 168 0.76 -13.58 12.43
C ASP A 168 -0.58 -13.10 11.85
N LEU A 169 -1.07 -13.76 10.83
CA LEU A 169 -2.46 -13.72 10.40
C LEU A 169 -3.06 -15.11 10.42
#